data_4a0f7db5feffe84c1938a1b0ca37552a
#
_entry.id   4a0f7db5feffe84c1938a1b0ca37552a
#
_cell.length_a   1.000
_cell.length_b   1.000
_cell.length_c   1.000
_cell.angle_alpha   90.00
_cell.angle_beta   90.00
_cell.angle_gamma   90.00
#
_symmetry.space_group_name_H-M   'P 1'
#
loop_
_entity.id
_entity.type
_entity.pdbx_description
1 polymer ?
#
loop_
_entity_poly.entity_id
_entity_poly.type
_entity_poly.pdbx_seq_one_letter_code
_entity_poly.pdbx_strand_id
1 'polypeptide(L)'
;MKEEIIRQIVEKIVNELEDKEPLAPDMCAQTTCNAGKEIPVEASGRHVHLCREHVEQLFGKGYVLTKQKALSQPGQYVCKERVALEGPGGTINQVAVLGPVREKTQVELSATDARTLGIKAPVRLSGDLKDAADIAIRNGAHTVDAKNAAIIAKIHLHINPSDAKRYGVHHGQHVSVTVNTARAVTFHDVIVRADAHAQNVLHMDYDEANACGFAAGDRCCIDTGMYDQDHAPPDPVEKPEEFKVVTESRIQRLVSGTCSSLTFKSGTILTPLAKDIARENNITIRFV
;
A
#
# COMPACT_ATOMS: atom_id res chain seq x y z
N MET A 1 -15.01 -65.60 -5.33
CA MET A 1 -13.69 -65.12 -5.80
C MET A 1 -13.58 -63.60 -6.01
N LYS A 2 -14.46 -62.96 -6.78
CA LYS A 2 -14.38 -61.49 -6.93
C LYS A 2 -14.74 -60.70 -5.68
N GLU A 3 -15.76 -61.14 -4.94
CA GLU A 3 -16.17 -60.44 -3.69
C GLU A 3 -15.14 -60.55 -2.57
N GLU A 4 -14.45 -61.67 -2.46
CA GLU A 4 -13.38 -61.90 -1.48
C GLU A 4 -12.16 -60.97 -1.74
N ILE A 5 -11.83 -60.77 -3.02
CA ILE A 5 -10.73 -59.87 -3.40
C ILE A 5 -11.10 -58.40 -3.13
N ILE A 6 -12.35 -58.03 -3.37
CA ILE A 6 -12.86 -56.66 -3.07
C ILE A 6 -12.81 -56.43 -1.57
N ARG A 7 -13.24 -57.41 -0.77
CA ARG A 7 -13.21 -57.29 0.71
C ARG A 7 -11.79 -57.13 1.24
N GLN A 8 -10.84 -57.91 0.74
CA GLN A 8 -9.43 -57.83 1.14
C GLN A 8 -8.81 -56.46 0.74
N ILE A 9 -9.18 -55.90 -0.42
CA ILE A 9 -8.72 -54.58 -0.88
C ILE A 9 -9.31 -53.48 0.03
N VAL A 10 -10.60 -53.56 0.34
CA VAL A 10 -11.25 -52.60 1.25
C VAL A 10 -10.67 -52.66 2.67
N GLU A 11 -10.49 -53.86 3.24
CA GLU A 11 -9.83 -54.01 4.54
C GLU A 11 -8.41 -53.44 4.53
N LYS A 12 -7.64 -53.67 3.49
CA LYS A 12 -6.31 -53.12 3.38
C LYS A 12 -6.29 -51.60 3.31
N ILE A 13 -7.19 -51.01 2.53
CA ILE A 13 -7.35 -49.56 2.44
C ILE A 13 -7.82 -48.94 3.76
N VAL A 14 -8.76 -49.57 4.46
CA VAL A 14 -9.24 -49.10 5.76
C VAL A 14 -8.12 -49.15 6.78
N ASN A 15 -7.36 -50.23 6.87
CA ASN A 15 -6.22 -50.33 7.78
C ASN A 15 -5.10 -49.33 7.44
N GLU A 16 -4.80 -49.08 6.18
CA GLU A 16 -3.84 -48.04 5.75
C GLU A 16 -4.35 -46.61 6.02
N LEU A 17 -5.64 -46.41 6.19
CA LEU A 17 -6.25 -45.11 6.58
C LEU A 17 -6.35 -44.98 8.11
N GLU A 18 -6.51 -46.07 8.86
CA GLU A 18 -6.54 -46.09 10.33
C GLU A 18 -5.13 -45.98 10.95
N ASP A 19 -4.08 -46.49 10.29
CA ASP A 19 -2.68 -46.33 10.69
C ASP A 19 -2.08 -44.95 10.40
N LYS A 20 -2.78 -44.09 9.67
CA LYS A 20 -2.44 -42.67 9.62
C LYS A 20 -3.02 -42.06 10.88
N GLU A 21 -2.15 -41.70 11.82
CA GLU A 21 -2.52 -40.79 12.90
C GLU A 21 -3.47 -39.73 12.38
N PRO A 22 -4.60 -39.45 13.06
CA PRO A 22 -5.50 -38.41 12.64
C PRO A 22 -4.63 -37.16 12.42
N LEU A 23 -4.61 -36.66 11.19
CA LEU A 23 -4.05 -35.35 10.89
C LEU A 23 -4.64 -34.42 11.93
N ALA A 24 -3.81 -34.01 12.89
CA ALA A 24 -4.23 -33.11 13.93
C ALA A 24 -5.00 -31.99 13.29
N PRO A 25 -6.22 -31.66 13.77
CA PRO A 25 -6.95 -30.50 13.30
C PRO A 25 -6.25 -29.29 13.88
N ASP A 26 -5.13 -28.89 13.30
CA ASP A 26 -4.50 -27.58 13.50
C ASP A 26 -3.20 -27.47 12.73
N MET A 27 -3.32 -27.51 11.42
CA MET A 27 -2.32 -26.83 10.58
C MET A 27 -2.98 -25.65 9.86
N CYS A 28 -3.82 -24.89 10.52
CA CYS A 28 -3.70 -23.44 10.44
C CYS A 28 -2.37 -23.14 11.12
N ALA A 29 -1.30 -22.99 10.37
CA ALA A 29 -0.04 -22.51 10.89
C ALA A 29 -0.37 -21.16 11.54
N GLN A 30 -0.61 -21.19 12.86
CA GLN A 30 -0.50 -19.99 13.66
C GLN A 30 0.92 -19.52 13.37
N THR A 31 1.03 -18.45 12.59
CA THR A 31 2.28 -17.71 12.46
C THR A 31 2.58 -17.28 13.89
N THR A 32 3.29 -18.15 14.62
CA THR A 32 3.64 -17.87 16.02
C THR A 32 4.63 -16.72 15.95
N CYS A 33 4.11 -15.53 16.18
CA CYS A 33 4.97 -14.41 16.47
C CYS A 33 5.95 -14.87 17.56
N ASN A 34 7.23 -14.83 17.27
CA ASN A 34 8.23 -14.98 18.31
C ASN A 34 7.92 -13.96 19.40
N ALA A 35 7.65 -14.45 20.63
CA ALA A 35 7.28 -13.61 21.75
C ALA A 35 8.23 -12.41 21.85
N GLY A 36 7.69 -11.19 21.85
CA GLY A 36 8.44 -9.95 21.89
C GLY A 36 8.74 -9.30 20.52
N LYS A 37 8.19 -9.82 19.42
CA LYS A 37 8.32 -9.24 18.07
C LYS A 37 6.98 -8.72 17.50
N GLU A 38 6.02 -8.43 18.36
CA GLU A 38 4.74 -7.87 17.93
C GLU A 38 4.82 -6.35 17.82
N ILE A 39 4.23 -5.83 16.75
CA ILE A 39 4.18 -4.40 16.43
C ILE A 39 2.74 -3.91 16.57
N PRO A 40 2.50 -2.74 17.22
CA PRO A 40 1.19 -2.12 17.25
C PRO A 40 0.64 -1.86 15.85
N VAL A 41 -0.68 -1.93 15.71
CA VAL A 41 -1.40 -1.60 14.48
C VAL A 41 -2.23 -0.35 14.71
N GLU A 42 -2.24 0.55 13.73
CA GLU A 42 -3.09 1.74 13.73
C GLU A 42 -3.83 1.86 12.38
N ALA A 43 -5.13 2.10 12.46
CA ALA A 43 -5.90 2.47 11.29
C ALA A 43 -5.75 3.97 11.02
N SER A 44 -5.12 4.32 9.90
CA SER A 44 -5.05 5.69 9.40
C SER A 44 -6.26 5.95 8.52
N GLY A 45 -7.30 6.53 9.12
CA GLY A 45 -8.50 6.92 8.39
C GLY A 45 -8.22 8.04 7.39
N ARG A 46 -9.24 8.31 6.54
CA ARG A 46 -9.18 9.43 5.60
C ARG A 46 -8.82 10.74 6.29
N HIS A 47 -7.87 11.47 5.71
CA HIS A 47 -7.41 12.74 6.26
C HIS A 47 -6.79 13.64 5.20
N VAL A 48 -6.57 14.89 5.58
CA VAL A 48 -6.00 15.92 4.70
C VAL A 48 -4.79 16.56 5.38
N HIS A 49 -3.69 16.66 4.66
CA HIS A 49 -2.60 17.57 4.95
C HIS A 49 -2.73 18.78 4.04
N LEU A 50 -2.75 19.99 4.60
CA LEU A 50 -2.90 21.21 3.83
C LEU A 50 -1.57 21.94 3.68
N CYS A 51 -1.37 22.57 2.52
CA CYS A 51 -0.34 23.59 2.36
C CYS A 51 -0.81 24.93 2.92
N ARG A 52 0.12 25.86 3.12
CA ARG A 52 -0.19 27.19 3.70
C ARG A 52 -1.25 27.94 2.90
N GLU A 53 -1.14 27.91 1.59
CA GLU A 53 -2.07 28.60 0.70
C GLU A 53 -3.51 28.06 0.87
N HIS A 54 -3.69 26.74 0.89
CA HIS A 54 -5.00 26.12 1.04
C HIS A 54 -5.58 26.31 2.45
N VAL A 55 -4.73 26.37 3.50
CA VAL A 55 -5.19 26.76 4.85
C VAL A 55 -5.79 28.16 4.83
N GLU A 56 -5.12 29.13 4.19
CA GLU A 56 -5.61 30.49 4.13
C GLU A 56 -6.86 30.65 3.27
N GLN A 57 -6.97 29.91 2.19
CA GLN A 57 -8.18 29.90 1.34
C GLN A 57 -9.39 29.31 2.07
N LEU A 58 -9.20 28.22 2.83
CA LEU A 58 -10.28 27.51 3.52
C LEU A 58 -10.71 28.17 4.84
N PHE A 59 -9.77 28.74 5.58
CA PHE A 59 -10.01 29.21 6.96
C PHE A 59 -9.77 30.71 7.16
N GLY A 60 -9.23 31.39 6.15
CA GLY A 60 -8.93 32.83 6.20
C GLY A 60 -7.44 33.14 6.27
N LYS A 61 -7.06 34.31 5.80
CA LYS A 61 -5.66 34.77 5.76
C LYS A 61 -5.03 34.78 7.15
N GLY A 62 -3.84 34.20 7.27
CA GLY A 62 -3.08 34.12 8.53
C GLY A 62 -3.61 33.07 9.52
N TYR A 63 -4.61 32.26 9.15
CA TYR A 63 -5.16 31.23 10.02
C TYR A 63 -4.10 30.20 10.41
N VAL A 64 -4.12 29.79 11.67
CA VAL A 64 -3.22 28.76 12.23
C VAL A 64 -4.05 27.56 12.66
N LEU A 65 -3.72 26.39 12.14
CA LEU A 65 -4.39 25.13 12.49
C LEU A 65 -4.25 24.84 13.99
N THR A 66 -5.36 24.46 14.62
CA THR A 66 -5.46 24.23 16.05
C THR A 66 -5.15 22.78 16.39
N LYS A 67 -4.05 22.51 17.09
CA LYS A 67 -3.71 21.16 17.55
C LYS A 67 -4.77 20.64 18.52
N GLN A 68 -5.30 19.45 18.26
CA GLN A 68 -6.26 18.75 19.12
C GLN A 68 -5.61 17.59 19.86
N LYS A 69 -4.91 16.70 19.15
CA LYS A 69 -4.32 15.47 19.70
C LYS A 69 -3.03 15.14 18.97
N ALA A 70 -1.97 14.78 19.68
CA ALA A 70 -0.76 14.22 19.06
C ALA A 70 -1.04 12.85 18.45
N LEU A 71 -0.38 12.55 17.34
CA LEU A 71 -0.37 11.23 16.72
C LEU A 71 0.82 10.40 17.22
N SER A 72 0.83 9.10 16.92
CA SER A 72 1.92 8.17 17.23
C SER A 72 3.24 8.61 16.59
N GLN A 73 3.19 9.16 15.38
CA GLN A 73 4.39 9.65 14.71
C GLN A 73 4.80 11.03 15.22
N PRO A 74 6.05 11.22 15.67
CA PRO A 74 6.52 12.46 16.27
C PRO A 74 6.31 13.67 15.36
N GLY A 75 5.88 14.77 15.96
CA GLY A 75 5.63 16.02 15.24
C GLY A 75 4.30 16.11 14.51
N GLN A 76 3.58 15.02 14.32
CA GLN A 76 2.27 15.00 13.69
C GLN A 76 1.13 15.09 14.73
N TYR A 77 0.02 15.69 14.32
CA TYR A 77 -1.14 15.84 15.20
C TYR A 77 -2.44 15.99 14.39
N VAL A 78 -3.53 15.56 14.99
CA VAL A 78 -4.87 15.86 14.49
C VAL A 78 -5.23 17.29 14.87
N CYS A 79 -5.74 18.06 13.91
CA CYS A 79 -6.26 19.41 14.14
C CYS A 79 -7.73 19.36 14.62
N LYS A 80 -8.24 20.46 15.18
CA LYS A 80 -9.68 20.62 15.46
C LYS A 80 -10.47 20.80 14.18
N GLU A 81 -9.86 21.38 13.17
CA GLU A 81 -10.46 21.68 11.87
C GLU A 81 -10.89 20.40 11.15
N ARG A 82 -12.02 20.51 10.47
CA ARG A 82 -12.59 19.48 9.63
C ARG A 82 -12.97 20.10 8.29
N VAL A 83 -12.84 19.32 7.24
CA VAL A 83 -13.20 19.71 5.87
C VAL A 83 -14.13 18.68 5.24
N ALA A 84 -14.76 19.06 4.16
CA ALA A 84 -15.43 18.12 3.26
C ALA A 84 -14.54 17.87 2.04
N LEU A 85 -14.56 16.65 1.53
CA LEU A 85 -13.96 16.26 0.26
C LEU A 85 -15.08 16.09 -0.76
N GLU A 86 -14.92 16.68 -1.94
CA GLU A 86 -15.91 16.63 -3.00
C GLU A 86 -15.30 16.09 -4.28
N GLY A 87 -15.99 15.16 -4.88
CA GLY A 87 -15.64 14.56 -6.17
C GLY A 87 -16.88 14.39 -7.04
N PRO A 88 -16.73 13.95 -8.29
CA PRO A 88 -17.85 13.81 -9.22
C PRO A 88 -18.90 12.76 -8.76
N GLY A 89 -18.53 11.83 -7.91
CA GLY A 89 -19.42 10.79 -7.38
C GLY A 89 -20.12 11.15 -6.08
N GLY A 90 -19.63 12.12 -5.32
CA GLY A 90 -20.23 12.50 -4.05
C GLY A 90 -19.31 13.32 -3.14
N THR A 91 -19.73 13.43 -1.88
CA THR A 91 -19.07 14.23 -0.85
C THR A 91 -18.82 13.39 0.40
N ILE A 92 -17.64 13.52 0.99
CA ILE A 92 -17.31 12.97 2.31
C ILE A 92 -17.09 14.13 3.27
N ASN A 93 -17.92 14.22 4.29
CA ASN A 93 -17.87 15.29 5.29
C ASN A 93 -17.01 14.92 6.51
N GLN A 94 -16.68 15.92 7.34
CA GLN A 94 -15.99 15.76 8.62
C GLN A 94 -14.61 15.07 8.51
N VAL A 95 -13.90 15.29 7.41
CA VAL A 95 -12.56 14.74 7.20
C VAL A 95 -11.56 15.50 8.08
N ALA A 96 -10.73 14.76 8.79
CA ALA A 96 -9.74 15.31 9.69
C ALA A 96 -8.64 16.05 8.92
N VAL A 97 -8.25 17.22 9.42
CA VAL A 97 -7.03 17.91 8.99
C VAL A 97 -5.90 17.49 9.92
N LEU A 98 -4.76 17.07 9.36
CA LEU A 98 -3.56 16.74 10.10
C LEU A 98 -2.50 17.82 9.93
N GLY A 99 -1.87 18.16 11.03
CA GLY A 99 -0.72 19.06 11.07
C GLY A 99 0.60 18.33 11.28
N PRO A 100 1.71 19.02 11.05
CA PRO A 100 1.83 20.44 10.66
C PRO A 100 1.43 20.70 9.20
N VAL A 101 1.35 21.97 8.82
CA VAL A 101 1.20 22.40 7.43
C VAL A 101 2.35 21.87 6.60
N ARG A 102 2.05 21.36 5.39
CA ARG A 102 3.02 20.80 4.45
C ARG A 102 3.31 21.75 3.29
N GLU A 103 4.31 21.45 2.48
CA GLU A 103 4.60 22.22 1.25
C GLU A 103 3.49 22.05 0.22
N LYS A 104 2.94 20.83 0.11
CA LYS A 104 1.84 20.48 -0.82
C LYS A 104 0.67 19.90 -0.04
N THR A 105 -0.53 20.20 -0.51
CA THR A 105 -1.73 19.54 -0.01
C THR A 105 -1.77 18.10 -0.46
N GLN A 106 -2.12 17.21 0.45
CA GLN A 106 -2.27 15.78 0.22
C GLN A 106 -3.51 15.27 0.92
N VAL A 107 -4.27 14.44 0.23
CA VAL A 107 -5.46 13.75 0.75
C VAL A 107 -5.19 12.25 0.70
N GLU A 108 -5.25 11.61 1.85
CA GLU A 108 -5.12 10.17 1.98
C GLU A 108 -6.50 9.54 2.17
N LEU A 109 -6.80 8.55 1.36
CA LEU A 109 -8.10 7.89 1.24
C LEU A 109 -7.93 6.37 1.30
N SER A 110 -9.02 5.67 1.56
CA SER A 110 -9.15 4.25 1.19
C SER A 110 -9.68 4.11 -0.24
N ALA A 111 -9.63 2.90 -0.80
CA ALA A 111 -10.21 2.61 -2.11
C ALA A 111 -11.73 2.80 -2.12
N THR A 112 -12.40 2.51 -1.00
CA THR A 112 -13.84 2.76 -0.81
C THR A 112 -14.16 4.25 -0.81
N ASP A 113 -13.33 5.08 -0.16
CA ASP A 113 -13.48 6.54 -0.17
C ASP A 113 -13.34 7.10 -1.59
N ALA A 114 -12.31 6.66 -2.32
CA ALA A 114 -12.07 7.08 -3.70
C ALA A 114 -13.26 6.73 -4.61
N ARG A 115 -13.86 5.54 -4.44
CA ARG A 115 -15.09 5.15 -5.15
C ARG A 115 -16.28 6.03 -4.79
N THR A 116 -16.45 6.34 -3.51
CA THR A 116 -17.53 7.23 -3.03
C THR A 116 -17.42 8.62 -3.64
N LEU A 117 -16.20 9.13 -3.76
CA LEU A 117 -15.91 10.41 -4.40
C LEU A 117 -15.94 10.35 -5.93
N GLY A 118 -15.96 9.16 -6.52
CA GLY A 118 -15.94 8.98 -7.98
C GLY A 118 -14.60 9.36 -8.63
N ILE A 119 -13.50 9.27 -7.89
CA ILE A 119 -12.15 9.60 -8.37
C ILE A 119 -11.29 8.34 -8.51
N LYS A 120 -10.29 8.42 -9.41
CA LYS A 120 -9.29 7.36 -9.59
C LYS A 120 -7.97 7.81 -8.96
N ALA A 121 -7.82 7.60 -7.67
CA ALA A 121 -6.59 7.89 -6.97
C ALA A 121 -5.63 6.67 -7.04
N PRO A 122 -4.32 6.90 -7.27
CA PRO A 122 -3.34 5.82 -7.26
C PRO A 122 -3.00 5.40 -5.82
N VAL A 123 -2.58 4.14 -5.65
CA VAL A 123 -1.99 3.69 -4.38
C VAL A 123 -0.56 4.24 -4.29
N ARG A 124 -0.27 5.03 -3.25
CA ARG A 124 1.03 5.67 -3.04
C ARG A 124 1.36 5.76 -1.55
N LEU A 125 2.65 5.83 -1.25
CA LEU A 125 3.10 6.23 0.08
C LEU A 125 2.84 7.71 0.33
N SER A 126 2.54 8.06 1.58
CA SER A 126 2.45 9.46 2.01
C SER A 126 3.70 10.24 1.61
N GLY A 127 3.50 11.34 0.90
CA GLY A 127 4.55 12.19 0.31
C GLY A 127 4.78 11.96 -1.18
N ASP A 128 4.41 10.82 -1.73
CA ASP A 128 4.45 10.57 -3.18
C ASP A 128 3.11 10.93 -3.83
N LEU A 129 3.12 12.04 -4.57
CA LEU A 129 1.96 12.55 -5.29
C LEU A 129 2.05 12.33 -6.81
N LYS A 130 2.92 11.42 -7.24
CA LYS A 130 3.01 11.08 -8.68
C LYS A 130 1.67 10.52 -9.16
N ASP A 131 1.10 11.14 -10.19
CA ASP A 131 -0.20 10.80 -10.79
C ASP A 131 -1.39 10.84 -9.81
N ALA A 132 -1.25 11.54 -8.67
CA ALA A 132 -2.33 11.72 -7.69
C ALA A 132 -3.56 12.36 -8.34
N ALA A 133 -4.75 12.02 -7.87
CA ALA A 133 -5.98 12.54 -8.41
C ALA A 133 -6.27 13.97 -7.94
N ASP A 134 -6.99 14.74 -8.75
CA ASP A 134 -7.55 16.01 -8.36
C ASP A 134 -8.72 15.82 -7.41
N ILE A 135 -8.90 16.74 -6.46
CA ILE A 135 -10.00 16.71 -5.50
C ILE A 135 -10.35 18.12 -5.01
N ALA A 136 -11.63 18.39 -4.85
CA ALA A 136 -12.07 19.62 -4.19
C ALA A 136 -12.17 19.42 -2.67
N ILE A 137 -11.70 20.43 -1.93
CA ILE A 137 -11.73 20.46 -0.45
C ILE A 137 -12.55 21.68 -0.03
N ARG A 138 -13.56 21.46 0.83
CA ARG A 138 -14.48 22.53 1.22
C ARG A 138 -14.54 22.72 2.74
N ASN A 139 -14.63 23.97 3.14
CA ASN A 139 -14.98 24.40 4.50
C ASN A 139 -16.06 25.49 4.44
N GLY A 140 -17.29 25.16 4.77
CA GLY A 140 -18.43 26.08 4.63
C GLY A 140 -18.61 26.54 3.19
N ALA A 141 -18.49 27.85 2.93
CA ALA A 141 -18.59 28.46 1.60
C ALA A 141 -17.25 28.49 0.84
N HIS A 142 -16.13 28.16 1.48
CA HIS A 142 -14.80 28.20 0.87
C HIS A 142 -14.44 26.83 0.27
N THR A 143 -13.98 26.85 -0.96
CA THR A 143 -13.56 25.62 -1.67
C THR A 143 -12.20 25.85 -2.33
N VAL A 144 -11.36 24.84 -2.31
CA VAL A 144 -10.09 24.78 -3.05
C VAL A 144 -10.05 23.54 -3.93
N ASP A 145 -9.59 23.70 -5.17
CA ASP A 145 -9.35 22.60 -6.09
C ASP A 145 -7.90 22.13 -5.96
N ALA A 146 -7.68 21.12 -5.11
CA ALA A 146 -6.36 20.56 -4.91
C ALA A 146 -5.98 19.65 -6.07
N LYS A 147 -5.04 20.11 -6.88
CA LYS A 147 -4.53 19.38 -8.04
C LYS A 147 -3.47 18.37 -7.64
N ASN A 148 -3.51 17.16 -8.23
CA ASN A 148 -2.58 16.07 -7.95
C ASN A 148 -2.39 15.84 -6.45
N ALA A 149 -3.49 15.74 -5.70
CA ALA A 149 -3.46 15.75 -4.24
C ALA A 149 -3.98 14.47 -3.58
N ALA A 150 -4.88 13.72 -4.22
CA ALA A 150 -5.53 12.57 -3.61
C ALA A 150 -4.83 11.25 -4.00
N ILE A 151 -4.49 10.47 -2.99
CA ILE A 151 -3.90 9.13 -3.10
C ILE A 151 -4.69 8.13 -2.25
N ILE A 152 -4.62 6.85 -2.59
CA ILE A 152 -4.95 5.77 -1.67
C ILE A 152 -3.68 5.46 -0.88
N ALA A 153 -3.78 5.57 0.45
CA ALA A 153 -2.64 5.35 1.31
C ALA A 153 -2.18 3.90 1.24
N LYS A 154 -0.90 3.66 0.86
CA LYS A 154 -0.32 2.32 0.85
C LYS A 154 -0.03 1.87 2.27
N ILE A 155 -0.39 0.63 2.59
CA ILE A 155 -0.02 -0.01 3.85
C ILE A 155 1.50 0.04 4.04
N HIS A 156 1.94 0.47 5.22
CA HIS A 156 3.37 0.60 5.51
C HIS A 156 3.68 0.44 7.00
N LEU A 157 4.88 0.00 7.27
CA LEU A 157 5.41 -0.21 8.60
C LEU A 157 6.40 0.89 8.96
N HIS A 158 6.05 1.75 9.91
CA HIS A 158 7.04 2.61 10.57
C HIS A 158 7.88 1.79 11.54
N ILE A 159 9.19 1.96 11.53
CA ILE A 159 10.07 1.24 12.42
C ILE A 159 11.32 2.08 12.75
N ASN A 160 11.77 2.00 13.98
CA ASN A 160 13.05 2.58 14.38
C ASN A 160 14.22 1.76 13.80
N PRO A 161 15.33 2.34 13.33
CA PRO A 161 16.45 1.62 12.75
C PRO A 161 17.05 0.53 13.63
N SER A 162 17.08 0.73 14.97
CA SER A 162 17.55 -0.30 15.90
C SER A 162 16.65 -1.53 15.91
N ASP A 163 15.34 -1.31 15.87
CA ASP A 163 14.37 -2.38 15.81
C ASP A 163 14.32 -3.01 14.41
N ALA A 164 14.44 -2.22 13.33
CA ALA A 164 14.55 -2.75 11.97
C ALA A 164 15.65 -3.82 11.87
N LYS A 165 16.83 -3.52 12.44
CA LYS A 165 17.93 -4.50 12.53
C LYS A 165 17.55 -5.74 13.35
N ARG A 166 16.84 -5.56 14.47
CA ARG A 166 16.36 -6.67 15.33
C ARG A 166 15.34 -7.56 14.61
N TYR A 167 14.49 -6.96 13.78
CA TYR A 167 13.49 -7.69 12.98
C TYR A 167 14.07 -8.26 11.68
N GLY A 168 15.30 -7.88 11.30
CA GLY A 168 15.95 -8.33 10.07
C GLY A 168 15.38 -7.67 8.82
N VAL A 169 14.90 -6.42 8.94
CA VAL A 169 14.33 -5.64 7.85
C VAL A 169 15.06 -4.34 7.65
N HIS A 170 14.91 -3.70 6.48
CA HIS A 170 15.54 -2.43 6.16
C HIS A 170 14.56 -1.45 5.50
N HIS A 171 14.94 -0.17 5.45
CA HIS A 171 14.14 0.88 4.80
C HIS A 171 13.89 0.54 3.32
N GLY A 172 12.64 0.72 2.89
CA GLY A 172 12.21 0.43 1.51
C GLY A 172 11.99 -1.05 1.21
N GLN A 173 12.27 -1.96 2.15
CA GLN A 173 11.98 -3.38 1.97
C GLN A 173 10.47 -3.63 1.94
N HIS A 174 10.05 -4.53 1.06
CA HIS A 174 8.69 -5.07 1.03
C HIS A 174 8.64 -6.34 1.86
N VAL A 175 7.67 -6.43 2.75
CA VAL A 175 7.48 -7.57 3.67
C VAL A 175 6.03 -8.03 3.70
N SER A 176 5.81 -9.24 4.19
CA SER A 176 4.48 -9.71 4.58
C SER A 176 4.26 -9.43 6.06
N VAL A 177 3.05 -8.99 6.40
CA VAL A 177 2.66 -8.70 7.79
C VAL A 177 1.33 -9.35 8.10
N THR A 178 1.29 -10.17 9.14
CA THR A 178 0.06 -10.80 9.63
C THR A 178 -0.51 -10.01 10.80
N VAL A 179 -1.75 -9.55 10.67
CA VAL A 179 -2.50 -8.90 11.75
C VAL A 179 -3.29 -9.97 12.49
N ASN A 180 -3.00 -10.14 13.78
CA ASN A 180 -3.54 -11.19 14.63
C ASN A 180 -4.85 -10.74 15.30
N THR A 181 -5.97 -10.99 14.64
CA THR A 181 -7.32 -10.72 15.13
C THR A 181 -8.18 -11.98 15.02
N ALA A 182 -9.44 -11.92 15.45
CA ALA A 182 -10.40 -12.99 15.20
C ALA A 182 -10.64 -13.27 13.70
N ARG A 183 -10.27 -12.32 12.84
CA ARG A 183 -10.27 -12.42 11.38
C ARG A 183 -8.86 -12.12 10.86
N ALA A 184 -7.90 -12.97 11.23
CA ALA A 184 -6.51 -12.78 10.88
C ALA A 184 -6.30 -12.66 9.36
N VAL A 185 -5.50 -11.68 8.94
CA VAL A 185 -5.15 -11.42 7.54
C VAL A 185 -3.65 -11.18 7.43
N THR A 186 -3.03 -11.80 6.44
CA THR A 186 -1.67 -11.48 6.04
C THR A 186 -1.71 -10.51 4.87
N PHE A 187 -1.17 -9.32 5.08
CA PHE A 187 -0.96 -8.33 4.03
C PHE A 187 0.43 -8.51 3.44
N HIS A 188 0.47 -8.71 2.13
CA HIS A 188 1.72 -8.72 1.37
C HIS A 188 2.06 -7.32 0.89
N ASP A 189 3.30 -7.13 0.42
CA ASP A 189 3.75 -5.87 -0.16
C ASP A 189 3.66 -4.66 0.79
N VAL A 190 3.87 -4.89 2.09
CA VAL A 190 3.95 -3.84 3.11
C VAL A 190 5.33 -3.19 3.06
N ILE A 191 5.40 -1.87 2.87
CA ILE A 191 6.67 -1.15 2.75
C ILE A 191 7.20 -0.77 4.14
N VAL A 192 8.45 -1.12 4.41
CA VAL A 192 9.16 -0.75 5.63
C VAL A 192 9.70 0.68 5.52
N ARG A 193 9.30 1.56 6.44
CA ARG A 193 9.77 2.94 6.57
C ARG A 193 10.60 3.10 7.84
N ALA A 194 11.91 2.85 7.74
CA ALA A 194 12.81 3.04 8.86
C ALA A 194 13.21 4.52 8.99
N ASP A 195 12.94 5.11 10.15
CA ASP A 195 13.31 6.49 10.51
C ASP A 195 13.71 6.56 11.98
N ALA A 196 14.75 7.34 12.30
CA ALA A 196 15.32 7.44 13.65
C ALA A 196 14.32 7.92 14.71
N HIS A 197 13.32 8.68 14.30
CA HIS A 197 12.30 9.23 15.17
C HIS A 197 10.96 8.45 15.11
N ALA A 198 10.87 7.44 14.24
CA ALA A 198 9.64 6.66 14.10
C ALA A 198 9.33 5.85 15.38
N GLN A 199 8.06 5.80 15.74
CA GLN A 199 7.54 4.75 16.61
C GLN A 199 7.17 3.54 15.74
N ASN A 200 7.43 2.33 16.27
CA ASN A 200 7.10 1.11 15.55
C ASN A 200 5.59 0.94 15.49
N VAL A 201 5.02 1.02 14.29
CA VAL A 201 3.58 0.86 14.08
C VAL A 201 3.30 0.50 12.63
N LEU A 202 2.37 -0.43 12.41
CA LEU A 202 1.79 -0.71 11.11
C LEU A 202 0.65 0.29 10.87
N HIS A 203 0.74 1.09 9.82
CA HIS A 203 -0.35 1.92 9.35
C HIS A 203 -1.08 1.25 8.20
N MET A 204 -2.40 1.15 8.31
CA MET A 204 -3.30 0.65 7.28
C MET A 204 -4.50 1.57 7.11
N ASP A 205 -5.12 1.56 5.94
CA ASP A 205 -6.33 2.31 5.70
C ASP A 205 -7.58 1.64 6.31
N TYR A 206 -8.76 2.25 6.16
CA TYR A 206 -9.98 1.67 6.70
C TYR A 206 -10.48 0.43 5.96
N ASP A 207 -10.17 0.25 4.68
CA ASP A 207 -10.55 -0.95 3.95
C ASP A 207 -9.72 -2.15 4.43
N GLU A 208 -8.43 -1.94 4.67
CA GLU A 208 -7.51 -2.93 5.25
C GLU A 208 -7.88 -3.26 6.70
N ALA A 209 -8.17 -2.24 7.50
CA ALA A 209 -8.63 -2.40 8.89
C ALA A 209 -9.94 -3.21 8.96
N ASN A 210 -10.91 -2.93 8.08
CA ASN A 210 -12.15 -3.69 8.00
C ASN A 210 -11.91 -5.13 7.50
N ALA A 211 -10.98 -5.33 6.57
CA ALA A 211 -10.65 -6.66 6.05
C ALA A 211 -10.18 -7.60 7.15
N CYS A 212 -9.33 -7.12 8.07
CA CYS A 212 -8.82 -7.93 9.17
C CYS A 212 -9.65 -7.82 10.47
N GLY A 213 -10.75 -7.04 10.49
CA GLY A 213 -11.54 -6.83 11.70
C GLY A 213 -10.78 -6.15 12.84
N PHE A 214 -9.91 -5.20 12.49
CA PHE A 214 -9.04 -4.48 13.43
C PHE A 214 -9.82 -3.78 14.55
N ALA A 215 -9.29 -3.91 15.76
CA ALA A 215 -9.68 -3.15 16.94
C ALA A 215 -8.47 -2.45 17.57
N ALA A 216 -8.70 -1.33 18.25
CA ALA A 216 -7.62 -0.61 18.93
C ALA A 216 -6.92 -1.51 19.96
N GLY A 217 -5.60 -1.61 19.87
CA GLY A 217 -4.78 -2.49 20.70
C GLY A 217 -4.31 -3.76 20.00
N ASP A 218 -4.84 -4.07 18.83
CA ASP A 218 -4.38 -5.20 18.03
C ASP A 218 -2.92 -5.02 17.57
N ARG A 219 -2.27 -6.14 17.33
CA ARG A 219 -0.86 -6.20 16.98
C ARG A 219 -0.65 -7.07 15.75
N CYS A 220 0.47 -6.86 15.10
CA CYS A 220 0.87 -7.60 13.93
C CYS A 220 2.28 -8.19 14.08
N CYS A 221 2.59 -9.13 13.21
CA CYS A 221 3.89 -9.77 13.09
C CYS A 221 4.44 -9.60 11.69
N ILE A 222 5.74 -9.31 11.58
CA ILE A 222 6.43 -9.34 10.30
C ILE A 222 6.77 -10.82 10.01
N ASP A 223 6.36 -11.27 8.84
CA ASP A 223 6.80 -12.53 8.27
C ASP A 223 7.98 -12.27 7.33
N THR A 224 9.18 -12.58 7.78
CA THR A 224 10.41 -12.37 7.02
C THR A 224 10.72 -13.53 6.06
N GLY A 225 9.95 -14.62 6.11
CA GLY A 225 10.23 -15.85 5.36
C GLY A 225 9.42 -16.07 4.10
N MET A 226 8.35 -15.30 3.87
CA MET A 226 7.37 -15.60 2.82
C MET A 226 7.25 -14.58 1.69
N TYR A 227 7.90 -13.43 1.75
CA TYR A 227 7.85 -12.49 0.64
C TYR A 227 9.04 -12.72 -0.29
N ASP A 228 8.82 -13.54 -1.30
CA ASP A 228 9.74 -13.67 -2.41
C ASP A 228 9.56 -12.45 -3.32
N GLN A 229 10.64 -11.72 -3.59
CA GLN A 229 10.60 -10.51 -4.43
C GLN A 229 10.11 -10.82 -5.86
N ASP A 230 10.12 -12.10 -6.25
CA ASP A 230 9.56 -12.56 -7.54
C ASP A 230 8.02 -12.45 -7.60
N HIS A 231 7.34 -12.21 -6.45
CA HIS A 231 5.90 -11.96 -6.35
C HIS A 231 5.56 -10.48 -6.10
N ALA A 232 6.52 -9.57 -6.24
CA ALA A 232 6.17 -8.16 -6.31
C ALA A 232 5.07 -7.99 -7.38
N PRO A 233 3.96 -7.24 -7.09
CA PRO A 233 2.96 -6.98 -8.11
C PRO A 233 3.70 -6.47 -9.34
N PRO A 234 3.37 -6.97 -10.53
CA PRO A 234 4.02 -6.47 -11.73
C PRO A 234 3.91 -4.95 -11.68
N ASP A 235 5.03 -4.27 -11.93
CA ASP A 235 5.04 -2.81 -12.08
C ASP A 235 3.75 -2.42 -12.80
N PRO A 236 3.02 -1.36 -12.34
CA PRO A 236 1.78 -0.97 -12.98
C PRO A 236 2.03 -0.99 -14.47
N VAL A 237 1.28 -1.83 -15.19
CA VAL A 237 1.47 -2.01 -16.63
C VAL A 237 1.42 -0.62 -17.21
N GLU A 238 2.60 -0.05 -17.49
CA GLU A 238 2.69 1.25 -18.11
C GLU A 238 1.82 1.13 -19.35
N LYS A 239 0.85 2.05 -19.47
CA LYS A 239 0.02 2.09 -20.68
C LYS A 239 0.98 2.03 -21.85
N PRO A 240 0.81 1.09 -22.80
CA PRO A 240 1.75 0.94 -23.89
C PRO A 240 1.95 2.30 -24.56
N GLU A 241 3.20 2.78 -24.54
CA GLU A 241 3.50 4.11 -25.08
C GLU A 241 3.17 4.13 -26.58
N GLU A 242 2.38 5.12 -26.99
CA GLU A 242 1.93 5.27 -28.37
C GLU A 242 3.01 5.97 -29.24
N PHE A 243 4.10 5.27 -29.50
CA PHE A 243 5.10 5.77 -30.45
C PHE A 243 5.07 4.96 -31.75
N LYS A 244 5.08 5.66 -32.89
CA LYS A 244 5.29 5.01 -34.18
C LYS A 244 6.74 4.56 -34.34
N VAL A 245 7.70 5.34 -33.82
CA VAL A 245 9.13 5.05 -33.87
C VAL A 245 9.78 5.39 -32.54
N VAL A 246 10.59 4.49 -32.02
CA VAL A 246 11.36 4.67 -30.76
C VAL A 246 12.84 4.71 -31.12
N THR A 247 13.48 5.83 -30.80
CA THR A 247 14.91 6.06 -31.02
C THR A 247 15.74 5.78 -29.75
N GLU A 248 17.07 5.73 -29.90
CA GLU A 248 18.03 5.56 -28.79
C GLU A 248 17.86 6.61 -27.69
N SER A 249 17.73 7.87 -28.05
CA SER A 249 17.56 8.97 -27.08
C SER A 249 16.26 8.86 -26.28
N ARG A 250 15.25 8.16 -26.85
CA ARG A 250 14.01 7.87 -26.14
C ARG A 250 14.19 6.71 -25.16
N ILE A 251 14.84 5.62 -25.57
CA ILE A 251 15.16 4.52 -24.65
C ILE A 251 16.03 5.04 -23.51
N GLN A 252 17.06 5.84 -23.74
CA GLN A 252 17.91 6.42 -22.68
C GLN A 252 17.11 7.22 -21.65
N ARG A 253 16.10 7.99 -22.07
CA ARG A 253 15.20 8.71 -21.15
C ARG A 253 14.29 7.80 -20.35
N LEU A 254 13.80 6.71 -20.94
CA LEU A 254 12.96 5.73 -20.26
C LEU A 254 13.76 4.85 -19.28
N VAL A 255 15.06 4.68 -19.53
CA VAL A 255 16.00 3.87 -18.75
C VAL A 255 16.58 4.61 -17.54
N SER A 256 16.45 5.94 -17.45
CA SER A 256 16.93 6.73 -16.30
C SER A 256 16.22 6.45 -14.96
N GLY A 257 15.29 5.46 -14.93
CA GLY A 257 14.69 4.85 -13.73
C GLY A 257 15.06 3.36 -13.64
N THR A 258 14.69 2.72 -12.55
CA THR A 258 14.90 1.27 -12.28
C THR A 258 13.98 0.35 -13.10
N CYS A 259 13.78 0.63 -14.40
CA CYS A 259 12.86 -0.12 -15.25
C CYS A 259 13.56 -1.35 -15.84
N SER A 260 13.03 -2.56 -15.60
CA SER A 260 13.53 -3.82 -16.15
C SER A 260 12.82 -4.26 -17.46
N SER A 261 11.68 -3.62 -17.79
CA SER A 261 10.94 -3.92 -19.03
C SER A 261 10.22 -2.69 -19.58
N LEU A 262 10.14 -2.60 -20.91
CA LEU A 262 9.39 -1.56 -21.64
C LEU A 262 8.34 -2.23 -22.52
N THR A 263 7.10 -1.71 -22.50
CA THR A 263 5.99 -2.24 -23.29
C THR A 263 5.54 -1.20 -24.33
N PHE A 264 5.51 -1.59 -25.58
CA PHE A 264 5.09 -0.75 -26.70
C PHE A 264 3.87 -1.35 -27.41
N LYS A 265 3.09 -0.51 -28.08
CA LYS A 265 2.00 -1.01 -28.94
C LYS A 265 2.55 -1.84 -30.12
N SER A 266 1.79 -2.87 -30.47
CA SER A 266 2.08 -3.67 -31.67
C SER A 266 2.15 -2.77 -32.92
N GLY A 267 3.23 -2.92 -33.69
CA GLY A 267 3.52 -2.03 -34.83
C GLY A 267 4.48 -0.87 -34.53
N THR A 268 4.90 -0.68 -33.30
CA THR A 268 5.97 0.28 -32.95
C THR A 268 7.31 -0.17 -33.53
N ILE A 269 8.01 0.72 -34.22
CA ILE A 269 9.33 0.46 -34.82
C ILE A 269 10.40 0.94 -33.84
N LEU A 270 11.29 0.05 -33.42
CA LEU A 270 12.49 0.39 -32.67
C LEU A 270 13.67 0.51 -33.64
N THR A 271 14.43 1.61 -33.52
CA THR A 271 15.68 1.74 -34.28
C THR A 271 16.69 0.66 -33.83
N PRO A 272 17.65 0.25 -34.69
CA PRO A 272 18.69 -0.71 -34.31
C PRO A 272 19.42 -0.28 -33.04
N LEU A 273 19.80 1.01 -32.95
CA LEU A 273 20.51 1.57 -31.79
C LEU A 273 19.65 1.59 -30.52
N ALA A 274 18.34 1.79 -30.63
CA ALA A 274 17.41 1.68 -29.51
C ALA A 274 17.36 0.27 -28.93
N LYS A 275 17.39 -0.76 -29.79
CA LYS A 275 17.45 -2.17 -29.39
C LYS A 275 18.77 -2.51 -28.68
N ASP A 276 19.87 -1.97 -29.18
CA ASP A 276 21.19 -2.19 -28.58
C ASP A 276 21.29 -1.56 -27.19
N ILE A 277 20.83 -0.32 -27.02
CA ILE A 277 20.79 0.35 -25.70
C ILE A 277 19.88 -0.41 -24.72
N ALA A 278 18.73 -0.90 -25.17
CA ALA A 278 17.86 -1.71 -24.30
C ALA A 278 18.57 -3.00 -23.84
N ARG A 279 19.28 -3.68 -24.75
CA ARG A 279 20.04 -4.89 -24.45
C ARG A 279 21.22 -4.61 -23.48
N GLU A 280 21.99 -3.54 -23.71
CA GLU A 280 23.09 -3.13 -22.86
C GLU A 280 22.66 -2.81 -21.43
N ASN A 281 21.41 -2.33 -21.26
CA ASN A 281 20.84 -2.01 -19.95
C ASN A 281 19.95 -3.14 -19.38
N ASN A 282 19.99 -4.35 -19.94
CA ASN A 282 19.20 -5.52 -19.53
C ASN A 282 17.68 -5.27 -19.50
N ILE A 283 17.18 -4.48 -20.45
CA ILE A 283 15.76 -4.14 -20.53
C ILE A 283 15.03 -5.08 -21.50
N THR A 284 14.00 -5.73 -21.02
CA THR A 284 13.11 -6.56 -21.83
C THR A 284 12.09 -5.69 -22.56
N ILE A 285 12.04 -5.79 -23.88
CA ILE A 285 11.04 -5.12 -24.72
C ILE A 285 9.87 -6.07 -25.01
N ARG A 286 8.65 -5.61 -24.75
CA ARG A 286 7.40 -6.32 -25.04
C ARG A 286 6.53 -5.50 -25.98
N PHE A 287 5.74 -6.18 -26.82
CA PHE A 287 4.74 -5.58 -27.70
C PHE A 287 3.36 -6.14 -27.35
N VAL A 288 2.36 -5.27 -27.25
CA VAL A 288 0.97 -5.61 -26.92
C VAL A 288 0.00 -4.95 -27.90
#